data_6eb4f0f7a48a19508a19a9ed28ca5cf4
#
_entry.id   6eb4f0f7a48a19508a19a9ed28ca5cf4
#
_cell.length_a   1.000
_cell.length_b   1.000
_cell.length_c   1.000
_cell.angle_alpha   90.00
_cell.angle_beta   90.00
_cell.angle_gamma   90.00
#
_symmetry.space_group_name_H-M   'P 1'
#
loop_
_entity.id
_entity.type
_entity.pdbx_description
1 polymer ?
#
loop_
_entity_poly.entity_id
_entity_poly.type
_entity_poly.pdbx_seq_one_letter_code
_entity_poly.pdbx_strand_id
1 'polypeptide(L)'
;MSRHLSAIRPGYSGRCLWRDDRGEAIVGFAFVMPVLALLSLAIFEFGLVMFDFHRAGEATRRAVRLVAISNPVADVSGFSAGSTIQCTSLGGSVSCSGSATADAGVFDSMVADMQQILPAIAPQNVEIEYTDSGVGDPATPGGIIPLVTVKLVNLTHAFYLVQLIPGMPEELTFPPFTSNLLAAGLGPTAP
;
A
#
# COMPACT_ATOMS: atom_id res chain seq x y z
N MET A 1 -6.73 -21.93 -99.59
CA MET A 1 -7.16 -22.49 -98.29
C MET A 1 -6.01 -22.25 -97.28
N SER A 2 -5.96 -21.09 -96.66
CA SER A 2 -4.91 -20.68 -95.69
C SER A 2 -5.52 -20.60 -94.32
N ARG A 3 -5.10 -21.49 -93.39
CA ARG A 3 -5.52 -21.45 -91.96
C ARG A 3 -4.57 -20.59 -91.19
N HIS A 4 -5.13 -19.46 -90.65
CA HIS A 4 -4.44 -18.68 -89.66
C HIS A 4 -4.46 -19.35 -88.29
N LEU A 5 -3.29 -19.74 -87.82
CA LEU A 5 -3.05 -20.20 -86.43
C LEU A 5 -2.88 -18.97 -85.56
N SER A 6 -3.88 -18.63 -84.78
CA SER A 6 -3.79 -17.62 -83.71
C SER A 6 -3.01 -18.20 -82.56
N ALA A 7 -1.82 -17.67 -82.29
CA ALA A 7 -1.02 -17.98 -81.13
C ALA A 7 -1.63 -17.36 -79.87
N ILE A 8 -2.12 -18.21 -78.98
CA ILE A 8 -2.57 -17.81 -77.61
C ILE A 8 -1.29 -17.53 -76.78
N ARG A 9 -1.05 -16.24 -76.48
CA ARG A 9 -0.04 -15.84 -75.50
C ARG A 9 -0.60 -16.09 -74.10
N PRO A 10 0.04 -16.89 -73.23
CA PRO A 10 -0.29 -16.92 -71.85
C PRO A 10 0.10 -15.62 -71.20
N GLY A 11 -0.88 -14.81 -70.80
CA GLY A 11 -0.67 -13.62 -69.97
C GLY A 11 -0.23 -14.08 -68.58
N TYR A 12 1.05 -14.08 -68.31
CA TYR A 12 1.59 -14.07 -66.96
C TYR A 12 1.25 -12.76 -66.33
N SER A 13 0.12 -12.67 -65.63
CA SER A 13 -0.12 -11.62 -64.63
C SER A 13 0.78 -11.88 -63.44
N GLY A 14 2.04 -11.43 -63.54
CA GLY A 14 2.92 -11.32 -62.38
C GLY A 14 2.21 -10.42 -61.36
N ARG A 15 1.45 -11.00 -60.47
CA ARG A 15 1.01 -10.29 -59.28
C ARG A 15 2.28 -9.79 -58.58
N CYS A 16 2.47 -8.47 -58.58
CA CYS A 16 3.56 -7.84 -57.94
C CYS A 16 3.38 -8.07 -56.43
N LEU A 17 3.96 -9.15 -55.87
CA LEU A 17 3.94 -9.51 -54.46
C LEU A 17 4.59 -8.44 -53.58
N TRP A 18 5.26 -7.46 -54.17
CA TRP A 18 5.93 -6.33 -53.53
C TRP A 18 5.02 -5.14 -53.23
N ARG A 19 3.76 -5.22 -53.53
CA ARG A 19 2.79 -4.13 -53.33
C ARG A 19 1.52 -4.59 -52.67
N ASP A 20 1.68 -5.45 -51.66
CA ASP A 20 0.55 -5.84 -50.82
C ASP A 20 0.60 -5.00 -49.52
N ASP A 21 0.06 -3.77 -49.62
CA ASP A 21 -0.04 -2.81 -48.53
C ASP A 21 -0.83 -3.37 -47.30
N ARG A 22 -1.57 -4.47 -47.51
CA ARG A 22 -2.31 -5.18 -46.44
C ARG A 22 -1.35 -5.95 -45.53
N GLY A 23 -0.27 -6.51 -46.06
CA GLY A 23 0.74 -7.24 -45.27
C GLY A 23 1.58 -6.27 -44.41
N GLU A 24 1.90 -5.08 -44.93
CA GLU A 24 2.67 -4.07 -44.21
C GLU A 24 1.95 -3.58 -42.95
N ALA A 25 0.63 -3.32 -43.06
CA ALA A 25 -0.18 -2.90 -41.90
C ALA A 25 -0.23 -3.96 -40.79
N ILE A 26 -0.32 -5.25 -41.14
CA ILE A 26 -0.33 -6.35 -40.16
C ILE A 26 1.03 -6.48 -39.46
N VAL A 27 2.12 -6.37 -40.19
CA VAL A 27 3.47 -6.40 -39.62
C VAL A 27 3.70 -5.21 -38.71
N GLY A 28 3.33 -3.99 -39.13
CA GLY A 28 3.40 -2.80 -38.30
C GLY A 28 2.58 -2.94 -37.00
N PHE A 29 1.37 -3.44 -37.11
CA PHE A 29 0.51 -3.71 -35.94
C PHE A 29 1.12 -4.74 -35.00
N ALA A 30 1.73 -5.80 -35.52
CA ALA A 30 2.38 -6.86 -34.73
C ALA A 30 3.54 -6.33 -33.86
N PHE A 31 4.24 -5.28 -34.29
CA PHE A 31 5.29 -4.63 -33.50
C PHE A 31 4.75 -3.61 -32.50
N VAL A 32 3.75 -2.85 -32.87
CA VAL A 32 3.19 -1.78 -32.02
C VAL A 32 2.31 -2.33 -30.90
N MET A 33 1.53 -3.37 -31.18
CA MET A 33 0.57 -3.93 -30.24
C MET A 33 1.21 -4.44 -28.94
N PRO A 34 2.33 -5.18 -28.93
CA PRO A 34 2.97 -5.61 -27.70
C PRO A 34 3.47 -4.43 -26.86
N VAL A 35 4.00 -3.39 -27.49
CA VAL A 35 4.48 -2.19 -26.78
C VAL A 35 3.32 -1.46 -26.11
N LEU A 36 2.20 -1.28 -26.83
CA LEU A 36 0.99 -0.69 -26.24
C LEU A 36 0.42 -1.54 -25.12
N ALA A 37 0.42 -2.86 -25.27
CA ALA A 37 -0.03 -3.77 -24.22
C ALA A 37 0.83 -3.66 -22.96
N LEU A 38 2.16 -3.68 -23.09
CA LEU A 38 3.08 -3.51 -21.97
C LEU A 38 2.91 -2.14 -21.29
N LEU A 39 2.75 -1.07 -22.06
CA LEU A 39 2.50 0.26 -21.50
C LEU A 39 1.18 0.30 -20.71
N SER A 40 0.12 -0.27 -21.25
CA SER A 40 -1.19 -0.34 -20.60
C SER A 40 -1.13 -1.13 -19.28
N LEU A 41 -0.41 -2.25 -19.28
CA LEU A 41 -0.19 -3.08 -18.09
C LEU A 41 0.64 -2.33 -17.04
N ALA A 42 1.68 -1.61 -17.44
CA ALA A 42 2.49 -0.80 -16.52
C ALA A 42 1.67 0.32 -15.86
N ILE A 43 0.79 0.99 -16.62
CA ILE A 43 -0.13 2.00 -16.07
C ILE A 43 -1.09 1.39 -15.07
N PHE A 44 -1.63 0.20 -15.38
CA PHE A 44 -2.54 -0.51 -14.48
C PHE A 44 -1.84 -0.90 -13.17
N GLU A 45 -0.63 -1.43 -13.23
CA GLU A 45 0.14 -1.82 -12.05
C GLU A 45 0.48 -0.60 -11.17
N PHE A 46 0.89 0.51 -11.80
CA PHE A 46 1.09 1.76 -11.07
C PHE A 46 -0.19 2.25 -10.38
N GLY A 47 -1.35 2.06 -11.02
CA GLY A 47 -2.66 2.35 -10.42
C GLY A 47 -2.92 1.53 -9.15
N LEU A 48 -2.55 0.24 -9.14
CA LEU A 48 -2.67 -0.62 -7.96
C LEU A 48 -1.76 -0.15 -6.82
N VAL A 49 -0.50 0.22 -7.11
CA VAL A 49 0.42 0.79 -6.13
C VAL A 49 -0.17 2.05 -5.49
N MET A 50 -0.69 2.98 -6.31
CA MET A 50 -1.32 4.21 -5.81
C MET A 50 -2.57 3.94 -4.97
N PHE A 51 -3.35 2.94 -5.36
CA PHE A 51 -4.53 2.52 -4.61
C PHE A 51 -4.15 2.00 -3.22
N ASP A 52 -3.15 1.12 -3.12
CA ASP A 52 -2.67 0.61 -1.84
C ASP A 52 -2.04 1.70 -0.98
N PHE A 53 -1.30 2.63 -1.60
CA PHE A 53 -0.74 3.80 -0.91
C PHE A 53 -1.83 4.65 -0.23
N HIS A 54 -2.92 4.94 -0.94
CA HIS A 54 -4.04 5.70 -0.37
C HIS A 54 -4.76 4.92 0.73
N ARG A 55 -4.95 3.61 0.55
CA ARG A 55 -5.56 2.75 1.58
C ARG A 55 -4.72 2.66 2.84
N ALA A 56 -3.39 2.57 2.72
CA ALA A 56 -2.48 2.58 3.86
C ALA A 56 -2.59 3.88 4.66
N GLY A 57 -2.63 5.02 3.97
CA GLY A 57 -2.84 6.33 4.62
C GLY A 57 -4.19 6.43 5.33
N GLU A 58 -5.27 5.91 4.74
CA GLU A 58 -6.59 5.92 5.37
C GLU A 58 -6.66 4.95 6.56
N ALA A 59 -6.07 3.76 6.45
CA ALA A 59 -5.97 2.80 7.55
C ALA A 59 -5.27 3.41 8.76
N THR A 60 -4.16 4.14 8.54
CA THR A 60 -3.40 4.81 9.61
C THR A 60 -4.22 5.92 10.28
N ARG A 61 -4.96 6.72 9.50
CA ARG A 61 -5.86 7.77 10.03
C ARG A 61 -7.01 7.19 10.85
N ARG A 62 -7.57 6.08 10.40
CA ARG A 62 -8.65 5.40 11.12
C ARG A 62 -8.13 4.80 12.42
N ALA A 63 -6.97 4.16 12.39
CA ALA A 63 -6.34 3.58 13.56
C ALA A 63 -6.09 4.62 14.66
N VAL A 64 -5.51 5.78 14.33
CA VAL A 64 -5.23 6.81 15.33
C VAL A 64 -6.52 7.36 15.97
N ARG A 65 -7.60 7.51 15.21
CA ARG A 65 -8.90 7.90 15.77
C ARG A 65 -9.44 6.86 16.73
N LEU A 66 -9.34 5.58 16.37
CA LEU A 66 -9.81 4.48 17.20
C LEU A 66 -9.05 4.43 18.53
N VAL A 67 -7.72 4.52 18.49
CA VAL A 67 -6.88 4.51 19.69
C VAL A 67 -7.08 5.78 20.55
N ALA A 68 -7.36 6.93 19.94
CA ALA A 68 -7.59 8.17 20.68
C ALA A 68 -8.89 8.20 21.47
N ILE A 69 -9.89 7.37 21.13
CA ILE A 69 -11.21 7.33 21.78
C ILE A 69 -11.49 6.01 22.54
N SER A 70 -10.67 4.98 22.32
CA SER A 70 -10.78 3.69 23.03
C SER A 70 -9.85 3.65 24.23
N ASN A 71 -9.84 2.50 24.92
CA ASN A 71 -8.83 2.25 25.95
C ASN A 71 -7.43 2.31 25.35
N PRO A 72 -6.43 2.85 26.07
CA PRO A 72 -5.07 2.92 25.57
C PRO A 72 -4.48 1.51 25.41
N VAL A 73 -3.65 1.33 24.37
CA VAL A 73 -2.88 0.10 24.16
C VAL A 73 -1.79 -0.06 25.22
N ALA A 74 -1.24 1.06 25.72
CA ALA A 74 -0.29 1.06 26.82
C ALA A 74 -0.92 1.61 28.08
N ASP A 75 -0.56 1.06 29.24
CA ASP A 75 -0.89 1.67 30.52
C ASP A 75 -0.23 3.04 30.63
N VAL A 76 -1.04 4.08 30.54
CA VAL A 76 -0.63 5.48 30.63
C VAL A 76 -0.83 6.07 32.02
N SER A 77 -1.21 5.26 33.03
CA SER A 77 -1.46 5.75 34.40
C SER A 77 -0.21 6.37 35.05
N GLY A 78 0.98 5.87 34.69
CA GLY A 78 2.27 6.39 35.10
C GLY A 78 2.90 7.40 34.14
N PHE A 79 2.14 7.92 33.17
CA PHE A 79 2.69 8.83 32.18
C PHE A 79 3.05 10.18 32.81
N SER A 80 4.28 10.61 32.58
CA SER A 80 4.83 11.84 33.16
C SER A 80 5.24 12.84 32.07
N ALA A 81 5.38 14.11 32.45
CA ALA A 81 5.80 15.15 31.53
C ALA A 81 7.14 14.79 30.85
N GLY A 82 7.17 14.96 29.54
CA GLY A 82 8.33 14.63 28.70
C GLY A 82 8.55 13.13 28.43
N SER A 83 7.66 12.25 28.91
CA SER A 83 7.78 10.81 28.63
C SER A 83 7.27 10.43 27.25
N THR A 84 7.79 9.29 26.74
CA THR A 84 7.33 8.68 25.49
C THR A 84 7.22 7.17 25.73
N ILE A 85 6.10 6.58 25.33
CA ILE A 85 5.87 5.14 25.36
C ILE A 85 5.69 4.69 23.91
N GLN A 86 6.48 3.72 23.47
CA GLN A 86 6.38 3.12 22.15
C GLN A 86 5.96 1.66 22.27
N CYS A 87 4.90 1.28 21.57
CA CYS A 87 4.39 -0.08 21.49
C CYS A 87 4.58 -0.65 20.09
N THR A 88 5.14 -1.84 20.01
CA THR A 88 5.38 -2.57 18.77
C THR A 88 4.95 -4.02 18.92
N SER A 89 4.62 -4.69 17.83
CA SER A 89 4.33 -6.12 17.83
C SER A 89 5.47 -6.89 17.19
N LEU A 90 6.00 -7.87 17.92
CA LEU A 90 7.02 -8.78 17.45
C LEU A 90 6.56 -10.22 17.71
N GLY A 91 6.50 -11.04 16.64
CA GLY A 91 6.18 -12.47 16.77
C GLY A 91 4.77 -12.76 17.33
N GLY A 92 3.80 -11.85 17.18
CA GLY A 92 2.42 -12.01 17.65
C GLY A 92 2.20 -11.55 19.09
N SER A 93 3.20 -11.00 19.77
CA SER A 93 3.06 -10.36 21.07
C SER A 93 3.32 -8.86 20.97
N VAL A 94 2.50 -8.09 21.67
CA VAL A 94 2.66 -6.63 21.77
C VAL A 94 3.53 -6.32 22.98
N SER A 95 4.50 -5.44 22.80
CA SER A 95 5.36 -4.95 23.86
C SER A 95 5.47 -3.44 23.81
N CYS A 96 5.42 -2.81 24.97
CA CYS A 96 5.59 -1.36 25.12
C CYS A 96 6.90 -1.04 25.82
N SER A 97 7.51 0.10 25.50
CA SER A 97 8.74 0.57 26.12
C SER A 97 8.55 0.94 27.58
N GLY A 98 9.60 0.83 28.38
CA GLY A 98 9.54 1.09 29.82
C GLY A 98 8.86 -0.03 30.59
N SER A 99 8.13 0.31 31.64
CA SER A 99 7.36 -0.63 32.48
C SER A 99 5.86 -0.64 32.11
N ALA A 100 5.48 -0.02 30.98
CA ALA A 100 4.09 0.04 30.57
C ALA A 100 3.56 -1.33 30.14
N THR A 101 2.44 -1.74 30.72
CA THR A 101 1.76 -2.97 30.32
C THR A 101 1.02 -2.74 29.01
N ALA A 102 1.17 -3.66 28.05
CA ALA A 102 0.47 -3.61 26.78
C ALA A 102 -0.89 -4.33 26.86
N ASP A 103 -1.94 -3.71 26.34
CA ASP A 103 -3.22 -4.38 26.09
C ASP A 103 -3.24 -4.94 24.66
N ALA A 104 -2.93 -6.23 24.55
CA ALA A 104 -2.92 -6.93 23.27
C ALA A 104 -4.30 -6.96 22.60
N GLY A 105 -5.39 -7.02 23.39
CA GLY A 105 -6.75 -7.08 22.83
C GLY A 105 -7.14 -5.79 22.11
N VAL A 106 -6.77 -4.64 22.66
CA VAL A 106 -6.98 -3.34 22.03
C VAL A 106 -6.13 -3.21 20.78
N PHE A 107 -4.86 -3.61 20.85
CA PHE A 107 -3.97 -3.59 19.70
C PHE A 107 -4.46 -4.46 18.55
N ASP A 108 -4.83 -5.72 18.85
CA ASP A 108 -5.31 -6.66 17.84
C ASP A 108 -6.61 -6.20 17.18
N SER A 109 -7.53 -5.61 17.97
CA SER A 109 -8.78 -5.06 17.43
C SER A 109 -8.53 -3.90 16.48
N MET A 110 -7.58 -3.02 16.81
CA MET A 110 -7.15 -1.91 15.95
C MET A 110 -6.51 -2.42 14.66
N VAL A 111 -5.60 -3.40 14.74
CA VAL A 111 -4.96 -4.01 13.55
C VAL A 111 -6.01 -4.68 12.67
N ALA A 112 -6.97 -5.41 13.26
CA ALA A 112 -8.06 -6.03 12.51
C ALA A 112 -8.91 -4.99 11.75
N ASP A 113 -9.17 -3.84 12.35
CA ASP A 113 -9.88 -2.74 11.71
C ASP A 113 -9.06 -2.11 10.55
N MET A 114 -7.74 -1.98 10.71
CA MET A 114 -6.84 -1.55 9.63
C MET A 114 -6.82 -2.55 8.47
N GLN A 115 -6.83 -3.85 8.78
CA GLN A 115 -6.85 -4.94 7.78
C GLN A 115 -8.14 -4.97 6.96
N GLN A 116 -9.27 -4.47 7.48
CA GLN A 116 -10.49 -4.30 6.68
C GLN A 116 -10.29 -3.30 5.53
N ILE A 117 -9.41 -2.32 5.72
CA ILE A 117 -9.09 -1.32 4.69
C ILE A 117 -7.98 -1.86 3.77
N LEU A 118 -6.90 -2.38 4.35
CA LEU A 118 -5.76 -2.94 3.62
C LEU A 118 -5.32 -4.27 4.25
N PRO A 119 -5.73 -5.42 3.68
CA PRO A 119 -5.42 -6.74 4.22
C PRO A 119 -3.92 -7.09 4.30
N ALA A 120 -3.08 -6.37 3.55
CA ALA A 120 -1.63 -6.57 3.55
C ALA A 120 -0.94 -6.06 4.84
N ILE A 121 -1.65 -5.32 5.69
CA ILE A 121 -1.10 -4.85 6.97
C ILE A 121 -0.96 -6.03 7.92
N ALA A 122 0.27 -6.27 8.37
CA ALA A 122 0.57 -7.24 9.41
C ALA A 122 0.81 -6.53 10.75
N PRO A 123 0.57 -7.18 11.90
CA PRO A 123 0.77 -6.56 13.22
C PRO A 123 2.16 -5.95 13.41
N GLN A 124 3.21 -6.58 12.88
CA GLN A 124 4.59 -6.08 12.94
C GLN A 124 4.85 -4.81 12.13
N ASN A 125 3.93 -4.43 11.24
CA ASN A 125 4.03 -3.19 10.49
C ASN A 125 3.49 -1.98 11.28
N VAL A 126 2.82 -2.22 12.42
CA VAL A 126 2.12 -1.18 13.17
C VAL A 126 2.90 -0.83 14.43
N GLU A 127 3.22 0.45 14.58
CA GLU A 127 3.83 1.03 15.76
C GLU A 127 2.91 2.10 16.33
N ILE A 128 2.76 2.12 17.66
CA ILE A 128 2.00 3.13 18.38
C ILE A 128 2.93 3.85 19.33
N GLU A 129 2.88 5.17 19.31
CA GLU A 129 3.68 6.01 20.18
C GLU A 129 2.79 6.98 20.94
N TYR A 130 2.94 7.00 22.25
CA TYR A 130 2.32 7.98 23.15
C TYR A 130 3.40 8.97 23.58
N THR A 131 3.20 10.25 23.26
CA THR A 131 4.15 11.32 23.60
C THR A 131 3.44 12.37 24.42
N ASP A 132 4.14 12.97 25.37
CA ASP A 132 3.60 14.12 26.11
C ASP A 132 3.25 15.25 25.14
N SER A 133 1.99 15.69 25.18
CA SER A 133 1.50 16.80 24.37
C SER A 133 1.72 18.17 25.01
N GLY A 134 2.18 18.22 26.27
CA GLY A 134 2.22 19.43 27.06
C GLY A 134 0.85 19.97 27.49
N VAL A 135 -0.21 19.16 27.29
CA VAL A 135 -1.59 19.54 27.69
C VAL A 135 -2.04 18.64 28.83
N GLY A 136 -2.70 19.21 29.82
CA GLY A 136 -3.19 18.51 30.99
C GLY A 136 -2.46 18.92 32.28
N ASP A 137 -2.79 18.26 33.40
CA ASP A 137 -2.19 18.53 34.71
C ASP A 137 -1.20 17.40 35.08
N PRO A 138 0.11 17.69 35.05
CA PRO A 138 1.12 16.68 35.41
C PRO A 138 1.12 16.31 36.90
N ALA A 139 0.44 17.06 37.76
CA ALA A 139 0.34 16.78 39.19
C ALA A 139 -0.76 15.75 39.50
N THR A 140 -1.65 15.49 38.55
CA THR A 140 -2.74 14.53 38.73
C THR A 140 -2.38 13.20 37.95
N PRO A 141 -2.40 12.04 38.61
CA PRO A 141 -2.21 10.78 37.91
C PRO A 141 -3.22 10.61 36.76
N GLY A 142 -2.73 10.37 35.54
CA GLY A 142 -3.56 10.32 34.33
C GLY A 142 -4.08 11.69 33.84
N GLY A 143 -3.60 12.78 34.42
CA GLY A 143 -4.03 14.16 34.06
C GLY A 143 -3.36 14.69 32.78
N ILE A 144 -2.30 14.07 32.30
CA ILE A 144 -1.67 14.44 31.04
C ILE A 144 -2.44 13.80 29.87
N ILE A 145 -2.77 14.61 28.89
CA ILE A 145 -3.40 14.13 27.65
C ILE A 145 -2.30 13.80 26.66
N PRO A 146 -2.01 12.50 26.38
CA PRO A 146 -0.94 12.15 25.46
C PRO A 146 -1.32 12.45 24.00
N LEU A 147 -0.32 12.79 23.20
CA LEU A 147 -0.39 12.74 21.75
C LEU A 147 -0.17 11.29 21.30
N VAL A 148 -1.17 10.68 20.71
CA VAL A 148 -1.08 9.35 20.14
C VAL A 148 -0.65 9.46 18.69
N THR A 149 0.39 8.73 18.33
CA THR A 149 0.90 8.62 16.97
C THR A 149 0.86 7.16 16.55
N VAL A 150 0.16 6.86 15.46
CA VAL A 150 0.19 5.55 14.83
C VAL A 150 1.07 5.64 13.59
N LYS A 151 2.03 4.73 13.49
CA LYS A 151 2.95 4.61 12.37
C LYS A 151 2.75 3.26 11.71
N LEU A 152 2.69 3.26 10.38
CA LEU A 152 2.71 2.05 9.56
C LEU A 152 4.04 2.00 8.83
N VAL A 153 4.86 1.01 9.17
CA VAL A 153 6.25 0.88 8.70
C VAL A 153 6.45 -0.42 7.93
N ASN A 154 7.46 -0.45 7.06
CA ASN A 154 7.87 -1.64 6.32
C ASN A 154 6.70 -2.33 5.56
N LEU A 155 5.74 -1.54 5.08
CA LEU A 155 4.66 -2.06 4.25
C LEU A 155 5.19 -2.24 2.83
N THR A 156 5.04 -3.44 2.27
CA THR A 156 5.46 -3.77 0.90
C THR A 156 4.26 -4.01 0.00
N HIS A 157 4.40 -3.63 -1.26
CA HIS A 157 3.48 -3.97 -2.34
C HIS A 157 4.21 -4.88 -3.33
N ALA A 158 3.68 -6.09 -3.55
CA ALA A 158 4.23 -7.02 -4.53
C ALA A 158 3.74 -6.64 -5.93
N PHE A 159 4.67 -6.56 -6.88
CA PHE A 159 4.34 -6.36 -8.29
C PHE A 159 3.84 -7.66 -8.92
N TYR A 160 2.81 -7.59 -9.74
CA TYR A 160 2.24 -8.76 -10.43
C TYR A 160 2.86 -8.97 -11.81
N LEU A 161 3.15 -7.90 -12.52
CA LEU A 161 3.60 -7.92 -13.91
C LEU A 161 5.08 -7.53 -14.06
N VAL A 162 5.52 -6.56 -13.29
CA VAL A 162 6.91 -6.07 -13.31
C VAL A 162 7.89 -7.19 -12.93
N GLN A 163 7.52 -8.08 -12.01
CA GLN A 163 8.33 -9.25 -11.63
C GLN A 163 8.62 -10.23 -12.78
N LEU A 164 7.83 -10.17 -13.88
CA LEU A 164 8.08 -11.00 -15.08
C LEU A 164 9.26 -10.48 -15.92
N ILE A 165 9.75 -9.28 -15.64
CA ILE A 165 10.85 -8.66 -16.35
C ILE A 165 12.15 -8.93 -15.57
N PRO A 166 13.11 -9.70 -16.12
CA PRO A 166 14.36 -10.00 -15.43
C PRO A 166 15.11 -8.74 -15.01
N GLY A 167 15.50 -8.65 -13.74
CA GLY A 167 16.25 -7.52 -13.17
C GLY A 167 15.40 -6.38 -12.63
N MET A 168 14.07 -6.49 -12.67
CA MET A 168 13.17 -5.57 -11.98
C MET A 168 12.90 -6.01 -10.53
N PRO A 169 12.61 -5.06 -9.61
CA PRO A 169 12.27 -5.40 -8.24
C PRO A 169 10.93 -6.17 -8.19
N GLU A 170 10.85 -7.15 -7.31
CA GLU A 170 9.63 -7.96 -7.11
C GLU A 170 8.62 -7.23 -6.23
N GLU A 171 9.08 -6.35 -5.36
CA GLU A 171 8.26 -5.59 -4.41
C GLU A 171 8.73 -4.15 -4.24
N LEU A 172 7.82 -3.30 -3.85
CA LEU A 172 8.05 -1.91 -3.49
C LEU A 172 7.75 -1.71 -2.01
N THR A 173 8.73 -1.24 -1.23
CA THR A 173 8.49 -0.81 0.14
C THR A 173 8.01 0.62 0.18
N PHE A 174 6.85 0.84 0.82
CA PHE A 174 6.31 2.18 0.99
C PHE A 174 7.08 2.97 2.06
N PRO A 175 7.13 4.31 1.95
CA PRO A 175 7.58 5.16 3.03
C PRO A 175 6.65 5.00 4.25
N PRO A 176 7.14 5.28 5.47
CA PRO A 176 6.29 5.20 6.67
C PRO A 176 5.08 6.14 6.58
N PHE A 177 3.90 5.62 6.90
CA PHE A 177 2.69 6.43 7.07
C PHE A 177 2.56 6.78 8.54
N THR A 178 2.33 8.06 8.83
CA THR A 178 2.22 8.54 10.21
C THR A 178 0.97 9.39 10.35
N SER A 179 0.20 9.13 11.39
CA SER A 179 -0.95 9.96 11.79
C SER A 179 -0.93 10.14 13.29
N ASN A 180 -1.25 11.34 13.75
CA ASN A 180 -1.30 11.67 15.16
C ASN A 180 -2.60 12.35 15.55
N LEU A 181 -3.01 12.17 16.80
CA LEU A 181 -4.20 12.78 17.38
C LEU A 181 -4.03 12.89 18.90
N LEU A 182 -4.57 13.95 19.49
CA LEU A 182 -4.65 14.07 20.94
C LEU A 182 -5.65 13.04 21.49
N ALA A 183 -5.25 12.30 22.49
CA ALA A 183 -6.08 11.28 23.13
C ALA A 183 -7.08 11.91 24.12
N ALA A 184 -8.06 12.62 23.59
CA ALA A 184 -9.03 13.36 24.42
C ALA A 184 -9.99 12.46 25.23
N GLY A 185 -9.97 11.15 25.04
CA GLY A 185 -10.84 10.17 25.70
C GLY A 185 -10.14 9.25 26.71
N LEU A 186 -8.82 9.34 26.84
CA LEU A 186 -8.05 8.53 27.81
C LEU A 186 -8.09 9.21 29.20
N GLY A 187 -9.28 9.50 29.70
CA GLY A 187 -9.43 9.90 31.09
C GLY A 187 -9.05 8.74 32.02
N PRO A 188 -8.71 9.01 33.32
CA PRO A 188 -8.47 7.95 34.28
C PRO A 188 -9.70 7.04 34.27
N THR A 189 -9.48 5.75 34.00
CA THR A 189 -10.54 4.76 34.23
C THR A 189 -10.95 4.92 35.67
N ALA A 190 -12.21 5.36 35.88
CA ALA A 190 -12.76 5.47 37.22
C ALA A 190 -12.61 4.12 37.93
N PRO A 191 -12.22 4.10 39.21
CA PRO A 191 -12.01 2.87 39.99
C PRO A 191 -13.26 2.00 40.06
#